data_6c0e86c9f08fcb819719f0e4e69ba306
#
_entry.id   6c0e86c9f08fcb819719f0e4e69ba306
#
_cell.length_a   1.000
_cell.length_b   1.000
_cell.length_c   1.000
_cell.angle_alpha   90.00
_cell.angle_beta   90.00
_cell.angle_gamma   90.00
#
_symmetry.space_group_name_H-M   'P 1'
#
loop_
_entity.id
_entity.type
_entity.pdbx_description
1 polymer ?
#
loop_
_entity_poly.entity_id
_entity_poly.type
_entity_poly.pdbx_seq_one_letter_code
_entity_poly.pdbx_strand_id
1 'polypeptide(L)'
;MDRVNKPPTVAREPQISAATILLLAAACGLLAANIYYAQPLIKPIAEALGLAPQASGLIVTMTQIGYGLGLFFVVPLADLVENRRLVLVCVALCAVALAAAALATSWPAFLACAGAIGLGSVAVQILIPLSAHLAPDATRGRVVGAVASGLMIGVMGARPVGSFIASIASWRAVFAASAVVMVVLVLVLSRKLPVRAPQVRMSYGALIVSMAGLAAATPILRLRAFYQSCLFGAFSLFWTTTPLLLAGPDYRMTQRGIALFALAGVSGAIAAPIAGRLADRGFARPATGAAIALVAAAFLATMSVTQGTPLALAVLVAAAIGVDFGVQGNFVLGLRSIFSLAPEARARLNGVYLATFFAAGALGSAVGAWAYAKGGWPLASRIGLALPLIALTRFVYRVMFRRV
;
A
#
# COMPACT_ATOMS: atom_id res chain seq x y z
N MET A 1 2.86 -57.84 36.75
CA MET A 1 3.34 -57.50 35.38
C MET A 1 2.58 -56.25 34.91
N ASP A 2 3.05 -55.10 35.38
CA ASP A 2 2.43 -53.82 35.03
C ASP A 2 3.01 -53.29 33.72
N ARG A 3 2.20 -53.30 32.67
CA ARG A 3 2.52 -52.54 31.45
C ARG A 3 2.21 -51.05 31.71
N VAL A 4 3.23 -50.29 32.05
CA VAL A 4 3.16 -48.85 32.11
C VAL A 4 2.76 -48.33 30.73
N ASN A 5 1.53 -47.82 30.63
CA ASN A 5 0.98 -47.20 29.44
C ASN A 5 1.68 -45.81 29.27
N LYS A 6 2.73 -45.74 28.44
CA LYS A 6 3.35 -44.50 28.05
C LYS A 6 2.31 -43.66 27.32
N PRO A 7 2.04 -42.41 27.75
CA PRO A 7 1.16 -41.52 27.01
C PRO A 7 1.73 -41.29 25.59
N PRO A 8 0.89 -41.15 24.58
CA PRO A 8 1.34 -40.94 23.21
C PRO A 8 2.15 -39.64 23.18
N THR A 9 3.36 -39.72 22.67
CA THR A 9 4.19 -38.56 22.37
C THR A 9 3.42 -37.71 21.36
N VAL A 10 2.82 -36.60 21.84
CA VAL A 10 2.25 -35.57 20.97
C VAL A 10 3.37 -35.04 20.07
N ALA A 11 3.33 -35.45 18.80
CA ALA A 11 4.26 -34.93 17.80
C ALA A 11 4.16 -33.40 17.86
N ARG A 12 5.25 -32.70 18.23
CA ARG A 12 5.33 -31.25 18.20
C ARG A 12 5.09 -30.83 16.77
N GLU A 13 3.96 -30.17 16.52
CA GLU A 13 3.72 -29.51 15.23
C GLU A 13 4.94 -28.66 14.88
N PRO A 14 5.41 -28.71 13.62
CA PRO A 14 6.60 -27.98 13.22
C PRO A 14 6.37 -26.48 13.42
N GLN A 15 7.04 -25.92 14.43
CA GLN A 15 6.95 -24.51 14.72
C GLN A 15 7.71 -23.72 13.65
N ILE A 16 7.04 -22.74 13.01
CA ILE A 16 7.73 -21.79 12.14
C ILE A 16 8.83 -21.06 12.92
N SER A 17 10.06 -21.05 12.40
CA SER A 17 11.18 -20.42 13.10
C SER A 17 11.05 -18.88 13.12
N ALA A 18 11.57 -18.24 14.19
CA ALA A 18 11.62 -16.78 14.28
C ALA A 18 12.37 -16.15 13.09
N ALA A 19 13.42 -16.82 12.59
CA ALA A 19 14.15 -16.38 11.40
C ALA A 19 13.28 -16.39 10.14
N THR A 20 12.40 -17.38 9.97
CA THR A 20 11.46 -17.41 8.85
C THR A 20 10.41 -16.31 8.96
N ILE A 21 9.89 -16.04 10.16
CA ILE A 21 8.94 -14.94 10.38
C ILE A 21 9.61 -13.59 10.04
N LEU A 22 10.83 -13.36 10.51
CA LEU A 22 11.59 -12.15 10.22
C LEU A 22 11.88 -12.01 8.73
N LEU A 23 12.25 -13.11 8.05
CA LEU A 23 12.47 -13.12 6.60
C LEU A 23 11.21 -12.72 5.83
N LEU A 24 10.04 -13.30 6.18
CA LEU A 24 8.78 -12.99 5.53
C LEU A 24 8.35 -11.54 5.82
N ALA A 25 8.55 -11.05 7.05
CA ALA A 25 8.27 -9.67 7.42
C ALA A 25 9.16 -8.68 6.64
N ALA A 26 10.47 -8.95 6.56
CA ALA A 26 11.42 -8.16 5.79
C ALA A 26 11.09 -8.18 4.29
N ALA A 27 10.78 -9.36 3.73
CA ALA A 27 10.39 -9.50 2.33
C ALA A 27 9.14 -8.67 2.01
N CYS A 28 8.11 -8.74 2.86
CA CYS A 28 6.90 -7.94 2.68
C CYS A 28 7.18 -6.43 2.77
N GLY A 29 8.00 -6.00 3.71
CA GLY A 29 8.38 -4.59 3.86
C GLY A 29 9.18 -4.07 2.67
N LEU A 30 10.22 -4.79 2.24
CA LEU A 30 11.08 -4.41 1.13
C LEU A 30 10.32 -4.35 -0.20
N LEU A 31 9.45 -5.34 -0.47
CA LEU A 31 8.59 -5.35 -1.65
C LEU A 31 7.59 -4.19 -1.65
N ALA A 32 6.94 -3.94 -0.51
CA ALA A 32 5.99 -2.84 -0.40
C ALA A 32 6.65 -1.46 -0.54
N ALA A 33 7.88 -1.30 -0.06
CA ALA A 33 8.63 -0.06 -0.17
C ALA A 33 8.83 0.38 -1.62
N ASN A 34 8.98 -0.58 -2.55
CA ASN A 34 9.17 -0.29 -3.97
C ASN A 34 8.00 0.47 -4.62
N ILE A 35 6.79 0.35 -4.06
CA ILE A 35 5.59 1.05 -4.55
C ILE A 35 5.65 2.55 -4.21
N TYR A 36 6.39 2.92 -3.16
CA TYR A 36 6.35 4.27 -2.58
C TYR A 36 7.64 5.07 -2.73
N TYR A 37 8.77 4.45 -3.14
CA TYR A 37 10.05 5.16 -3.32
C TYR A 37 9.96 6.34 -4.29
N ALA A 38 9.18 6.21 -5.36
CA ALA A 38 9.07 7.23 -6.39
C ALA A 38 8.33 8.51 -5.91
N GLN A 39 7.48 8.42 -4.89
CA GLN A 39 6.64 9.56 -4.46
C GLN A 39 7.45 10.81 -4.08
N PRO A 40 8.46 10.76 -3.21
CA PRO A 40 9.25 11.94 -2.88
C PRO A 40 10.24 12.35 -3.99
N LEU A 41 10.39 11.52 -5.02
CA LEU A 41 11.39 11.68 -6.09
C LEU A 41 10.78 12.14 -7.42
N ILE A 42 9.50 12.49 -7.44
CA ILE A 42 8.77 12.85 -8.68
C ILE A 42 9.49 13.98 -9.42
N LYS A 43 9.87 15.06 -8.71
CA LYS A 43 10.53 16.23 -9.31
C LYS A 43 11.88 15.86 -9.94
N PRO A 44 12.87 15.29 -9.21
CA PRO A 44 14.17 14.96 -9.81
C PRO A 44 14.08 13.89 -10.90
N ILE A 45 13.11 12.97 -10.87
CA ILE A 45 12.89 11.99 -11.94
C ILE A 45 12.33 12.69 -13.18
N ALA A 46 11.30 13.51 -13.02
CA ALA A 46 10.64 14.21 -14.13
C ALA A 46 11.61 15.15 -14.85
N GLU A 47 12.39 15.94 -14.10
CA GLU A 47 13.41 16.85 -14.66
C GLU A 47 14.50 16.07 -15.41
N ALA A 48 15.02 14.98 -14.84
CA ALA A 48 16.08 14.19 -15.45
C ALA A 48 15.66 13.45 -16.73
N LEU A 49 14.37 13.12 -16.86
CA LEU A 49 13.83 12.36 -18.00
C LEU A 49 13.05 13.21 -18.99
N GLY A 50 12.96 14.53 -18.77
CA GLY A 50 12.22 15.46 -19.64
C GLY A 50 10.71 15.23 -19.64
N LEU A 51 10.14 14.76 -18.50
CA LEU A 51 8.71 14.58 -18.37
C LEU A 51 8.03 15.90 -17.99
N ALA A 52 6.99 16.27 -18.74
CA ALA A 52 6.26 17.50 -18.48
C ALA A 52 5.68 17.55 -17.05
N PRO A 53 5.69 18.72 -16.39
CA PRO A 53 5.20 18.84 -15.00
C PRO A 53 3.76 18.31 -14.81
N GLN A 54 2.87 18.49 -15.80
CA GLN A 54 1.49 18.02 -15.78
C GLN A 54 1.39 16.48 -15.78
N ALA A 55 2.38 15.80 -16.36
CA ALA A 55 2.46 14.36 -16.48
C ALA A 55 3.32 13.70 -15.39
N SER A 56 3.97 14.49 -14.53
CA SER A 56 4.93 13.99 -13.53
C SER A 56 4.29 12.97 -12.55
N GLY A 57 3.00 13.07 -12.29
CA GLY A 57 2.25 12.09 -11.49
C GLY A 57 2.21 10.69 -12.08
N LEU A 58 2.42 10.54 -13.41
CA LEU A 58 2.48 9.24 -14.08
C LEU A 58 3.57 8.33 -13.50
N ILE A 59 4.63 8.90 -12.93
CA ILE A 59 5.70 8.18 -12.23
C ILE A 59 5.13 7.28 -11.13
N VAL A 60 4.24 7.81 -10.32
CA VAL A 60 3.56 7.06 -9.22
C VAL A 60 2.35 6.30 -9.75
N THR A 61 1.60 6.89 -10.66
CA THR A 61 0.41 6.30 -11.29
C THR A 61 0.72 4.94 -11.92
N MET A 62 1.81 4.83 -12.69
CA MET A 62 2.17 3.57 -13.36
C MET A 62 2.54 2.47 -12.36
N THR A 63 3.25 2.80 -11.29
CA THR A 63 3.52 1.82 -10.21
C THR A 63 2.23 1.32 -9.56
N GLN A 64 1.28 2.21 -9.30
CA GLN A 64 -0.01 1.84 -8.70
C GLN A 64 -0.90 1.04 -9.66
N ILE A 65 -0.91 1.38 -10.96
CA ILE A 65 -1.59 0.59 -11.99
C ILE A 65 -0.99 -0.82 -12.06
N GLY A 66 0.34 -0.93 -12.15
CA GLY A 66 1.03 -2.22 -12.16
C GLY A 66 0.69 -3.07 -10.95
N TYR A 67 0.69 -2.48 -9.75
CA TYR A 67 0.29 -3.17 -8.53
C TYR A 67 -1.17 -3.57 -8.54
N GLY A 68 -2.09 -2.70 -8.96
CA GLY A 68 -3.52 -2.98 -9.09
C GLY A 68 -3.81 -4.12 -10.08
N LEU A 69 -3.15 -4.11 -11.24
CA LEU A 69 -3.23 -5.21 -12.22
C LEU A 69 -2.69 -6.52 -11.62
N GLY A 70 -1.58 -6.45 -10.90
CA GLY A 70 -1.02 -7.61 -10.21
C GLY A 70 -1.94 -8.19 -9.15
N LEU A 71 -2.63 -7.33 -8.38
CA LEU A 71 -3.63 -7.74 -7.39
C LEU A 71 -4.81 -8.49 -8.03
N PHE A 72 -5.23 -8.05 -9.21
CA PHE A 72 -6.37 -8.64 -9.90
C PHE A 72 -6.01 -9.87 -10.71
N PHE A 73 -4.84 -9.87 -11.38
CA PHE A 73 -4.46 -10.92 -12.32
C PHE A 73 -3.37 -11.88 -11.80
N VAL A 74 -2.43 -11.41 -10.97
CA VAL A 74 -1.30 -12.25 -10.51
C VAL A 74 -1.58 -12.91 -9.17
N VAL A 75 -2.13 -12.18 -8.20
CA VAL A 75 -2.39 -12.73 -6.86
C VAL A 75 -3.31 -13.96 -6.89
N PRO A 76 -4.39 -14.01 -7.70
CA PRO A 76 -5.24 -15.20 -7.80
C PRO A 76 -4.52 -16.44 -8.33
N LEU A 77 -3.43 -16.28 -9.09
CA LEU A 77 -2.61 -17.43 -9.53
C LEU A 77 -2.01 -18.19 -8.35
N ALA A 78 -1.86 -17.58 -7.17
CA ALA A 78 -1.36 -18.26 -5.98
C ALA A 78 -2.25 -19.43 -5.53
N ASP A 79 -3.51 -19.46 -5.95
CA ASP A 79 -4.43 -20.58 -5.70
C ASP A 79 -4.30 -21.71 -6.74
N LEU A 80 -3.61 -21.46 -7.86
CA LEU A 80 -3.52 -22.37 -9.01
C LEU A 80 -2.11 -22.91 -9.27
N VAL A 81 -1.08 -22.11 -8.93
CA VAL A 81 0.33 -22.47 -9.18
C VAL A 81 1.12 -22.52 -7.88
N GLU A 82 2.29 -23.15 -7.94
CA GLU A 82 3.18 -23.20 -6.79
C GLU A 82 3.56 -21.81 -6.28
N ASN A 83 3.20 -21.49 -5.02
CA ASN A 83 3.36 -20.18 -4.44
C ASN A 83 4.83 -19.71 -4.41
N ARG A 84 5.78 -20.60 -4.15
CA ARG A 84 7.21 -20.27 -4.16
C ARG A 84 7.67 -19.79 -5.54
N ARG A 85 7.33 -20.50 -6.61
CA ARG A 85 7.68 -20.11 -7.98
C ARG A 85 7.06 -18.75 -8.33
N LEU A 86 5.78 -18.56 -8.02
CA LEU A 86 5.08 -17.32 -8.30
C LEU A 86 5.72 -16.14 -7.58
N VAL A 87 6.05 -16.28 -6.29
CA VAL A 87 6.76 -15.26 -5.52
C VAL A 87 8.12 -14.95 -6.12
N LEU A 88 8.91 -15.98 -6.45
CA LEU A 88 10.25 -15.79 -7.03
C LEU A 88 10.19 -15.08 -8.38
N VAL A 89 9.24 -15.42 -9.25
CA VAL A 89 9.04 -14.73 -10.54
C VAL A 89 8.66 -13.27 -10.32
N CYS A 90 7.75 -12.97 -9.40
CA CYS A 90 7.37 -11.60 -9.09
C CYS A 90 8.53 -10.77 -8.52
N VAL A 91 9.32 -11.33 -7.58
CA VAL A 91 10.47 -10.64 -7.00
C VAL A 91 11.58 -10.44 -8.03
N ALA A 92 11.83 -11.43 -8.90
CA ALA A 92 12.79 -11.31 -9.99
C ALA A 92 12.38 -10.25 -11.02
N LEU A 93 11.10 -10.22 -11.41
CA LEU A 93 10.55 -9.16 -12.25
C LEU A 93 10.77 -7.78 -11.62
N CYS A 94 10.49 -7.66 -10.30
CA CYS A 94 10.73 -6.41 -9.58
C CYS A 94 12.21 -6.02 -9.59
N ALA A 95 13.12 -6.96 -9.38
CA ALA A 95 14.57 -6.72 -9.41
C ALA A 95 15.04 -6.19 -10.78
N VAL A 96 14.63 -6.86 -11.86
CA VAL A 96 14.95 -6.46 -13.24
C VAL A 96 14.36 -5.08 -13.55
N ALA A 97 13.11 -4.86 -13.20
CA ALA A 97 12.43 -3.58 -13.44
C ALA A 97 13.06 -2.42 -12.66
N LEU A 98 13.50 -2.64 -11.42
CA LEU A 98 14.24 -1.65 -10.62
C LEU A 98 15.60 -1.33 -11.22
N ALA A 99 16.35 -2.34 -11.67
CA ALA A 99 17.62 -2.14 -12.35
C ALA A 99 17.44 -1.36 -13.65
N ALA A 100 16.44 -1.72 -14.46
CA ALA A 100 16.10 -1.00 -15.68
C ALA A 100 15.64 0.44 -15.41
N ALA A 101 14.86 0.68 -14.35
CA ALA A 101 14.45 2.02 -13.94
C ALA A 101 15.64 2.90 -13.52
N ALA A 102 16.64 2.33 -12.82
CA ALA A 102 17.86 3.04 -12.45
C ALA A 102 18.69 3.47 -13.67
N LEU A 103 18.63 2.70 -14.76
CA LEU A 103 19.36 2.94 -16.01
C LEU A 103 18.52 3.71 -17.05
N ALA A 104 17.25 3.98 -16.79
CA ALA A 104 16.35 4.62 -17.74
C ALA A 104 16.84 6.02 -18.15
N THR A 105 16.88 6.26 -19.46
CA THR A 105 17.27 7.55 -20.07
C THR A 105 16.09 8.31 -20.68
N SER A 106 14.91 7.68 -20.74
CA SER A 106 13.69 8.27 -21.26
C SER A 106 12.51 8.01 -20.33
N TRP A 107 11.55 8.94 -20.30
CA TRP A 107 10.36 8.80 -19.46
C TRP A 107 9.48 7.60 -19.86
N PRO A 108 9.27 7.22 -21.14
CA PRO A 108 8.46 6.05 -21.48
C PRO A 108 9.05 4.73 -20.94
N ALA A 109 10.38 4.59 -21.05
CA ALA A 109 11.08 3.42 -20.51
C ALA A 109 10.95 3.36 -18.98
N PHE A 110 11.12 4.50 -18.29
CA PHE A 110 10.95 4.57 -16.84
C PHE A 110 9.52 4.23 -16.42
N LEU A 111 8.48 4.75 -17.11
CA LEU A 111 7.08 4.46 -16.80
C LEU A 111 6.74 2.97 -16.99
N ALA A 112 7.27 2.33 -18.04
CA ALA A 112 7.13 0.89 -18.23
C ALA A 112 7.76 0.10 -17.08
N CYS A 113 8.98 0.49 -16.68
CA CYS A 113 9.66 -0.09 -15.51
C CYS A 113 8.84 0.14 -14.22
N ALA A 114 8.29 1.33 -14.02
CA ALA A 114 7.45 1.64 -12.85
C ALA A 114 6.21 0.72 -12.79
N GLY A 115 5.56 0.47 -13.91
CA GLY A 115 4.47 -0.50 -14.01
C GLY A 115 4.91 -1.93 -13.64
N ALA A 116 6.06 -2.36 -14.15
CA ALA A 116 6.62 -3.68 -13.85
C ALA A 116 7.06 -3.81 -12.37
N ILE A 117 7.61 -2.74 -11.77
CA ILE A 117 7.92 -2.69 -10.33
C ILE A 117 6.64 -2.90 -9.51
N GLY A 118 5.56 -2.21 -9.85
CA GLY A 118 4.26 -2.40 -9.21
C GLY A 118 3.77 -3.83 -9.34
N LEU A 119 3.79 -4.38 -10.55
CA LEU A 119 3.36 -5.75 -10.84
C LEU A 119 4.17 -6.78 -10.05
N GLY A 120 5.49 -6.65 -9.98
CA GLY A 120 6.35 -7.56 -9.21
C GLY A 120 6.16 -7.44 -7.69
N SER A 121 5.83 -6.26 -7.20
CA SER A 121 5.63 -5.99 -5.76
C SER A 121 4.40 -6.69 -5.17
N VAL A 122 3.48 -7.22 -5.98
CA VAL A 122 2.30 -7.96 -5.49
C VAL A 122 2.62 -9.25 -4.76
N ALA A 123 3.86 -9.75 -4.86
CA ALA A 123 4.34 -10.91 -4.08
C ALA A 123 4.05 -10.77 -2.57
N VAL A 124 3.98 -9.55 -2.04
CA VAL A 124 3.53 -9.25 -0.66
C VAL A 124 2.19 -9.92 -0.35
N GLN A 125 1.23 -9.83 -1.27
CA GLN A 125 -0.13 -10.35 -1.06
C GLN A 125 -0.21 -11.87 -1.17
N ILE A 126 0.86 -12.51 -1.63
CA ILE A 126 1.02 -13.97 -1.63
C ILE A 126 1.75 -14.42 -0.35
N LEU A 127 2.76 -13.65 0.09
CA LEU A 127 3.57 -13.97 1.28
C LEU A 127 2.78 -13.89 2.58
N ILE A 128 1.84 -12.93 2.73
CA ILE A 128 1.04 -12.78 3.94
C ILE A 128 0.14 -14.01 4.18
N PRO A 129 -0.71 -14.48 3.24
CA PRO A 129 -1.46 -15.70 3.40
C PRO A 129 -0.57 -16.95 3.56
N LEU A 130 0.56 -17.00 2.86
CA LEU A 130 1.53 -18.09 3.00
C LEU A 130 2.05 -18.18 4.44
N SER A 131 2.35 -17.05 5.08
CA SER A 131 2.78 -17.02 6.48
C SER A 131 1.73 -17.59 7.44
N ALA A 132 0.44 -17.35 7.15
CA ALA A 132 -0.67 -17.91 7.92
C ALA A 132 -0.75 -19.43 7.80
N HIS A 133 -0.45 -19.98 6.62
CA HIS A 133 -0.45 -21.42 6.41
C HIS A 133 0.75 -22.17 7.01
N LEU A 134 1.87 -21.46 7.15
CA LEU A 134 3.08 -22.02 7.76
C LEU A 134 3.03 -22.01 9.29
N ALA A 135 2.10 -21.27 9.88
CA ALA A 135 1.99 -21.11 11.32
C ALA A 135 0.97 -22.11 11.91
N PRO A 136 1.28 -22.76 13.07
CA PRO A 136 0.31 -23.50 13.85
C PRO A 136 -0.89 -22.61 14.23
N ASP A 137 -2.08 -23.21 14.38
CA ASP A 137 -3.32 -22.48 14.68
C ASP A 137 -3.20 -21.58 15.90
N ALA A 138 -2.55 -22.08 16.97
CA ALA A 138 -2.33 -21.35 18.22
C ALA A 138 -1.47 -20.07 18.07
N THR A 139 -0.61 -19.99 17.05
CA THR A 139 0.33 -18.87 16.85
C THR A 139 0.07 -18.08 15.56
N ARG A 140 -0.88 -18.54 14.73
CA ARG A 140 -1.17 -17.96 13.39
C ARG A 140 -1.37 -16.45 13.42
N GLY A 141 -2.19 -15.94 14.35
CA GLY A 141 -2.45 -14.52 14.48
C GLY A 141 -1.19 -13.70 14.78
N ARG A 142 -0.30 -14.22 15.65
CA ARG A 142 0.96 -13.57 15.99
C ARG A 142 1.93 -13.54 14.80
N VAL A 143 2.03 -14.63 14.04
CA VAL A 143 2.90 -14.72 12.86
C VAL A 143 2.43 -13.77 11.76
N VAL A 144 1.13 -13.81 11.42
CA VAL A 144 0.55 -12.89 10.42
C VAL A 144 0.70 -11.44 10.85
N GLY A 145 0.49 -11.14 12.13
CA GLY A 145 0.69 -9.80 12.70
C GLY A 145 2.13 -9.31 12.55
N ALA A 146 3.12 -10.16 12.82
CA ALA A 146 4.53 -9.81 12.65
C ALA A 146 4.90 -9.55 11.18
N VAL A 147 4.41 -10.37 10.24
CA VAL A 147 4.62 -10.17 8.80
C VAL A 147 3.94 -8.91 8.30
N ALA A 148 2.70 -8.64 8.74
CA ALA A 148 1.99 -7.41 8.42
C ALA A 148 2.65 -6.16 9.01
N SER A 149 3.27 -6.26 10.18
CA SER A 149 4.08 -5.17 10.76
C SER A 149 5.30 -4.85 9.89
N GLY A 150 5.97 -5.87 9.35
CA GLY A 150 7.05 -5.68 8.38
C GLY A 150 6.58 -4.93 7.13
N LEU A 151 5.42 -5.32 6.57
CA LEU A 151 4.77 -4.59 5.47
C LEU A 151 4.56 -3.12 5.82
N MET A 152 4.01 -2.81 6.99
CA MET A 152 3.73 -1.43 7.41
C MET A 152 5.02 -0.61 7.57
N ILE A 153 6.06 -1.19 8.16
CA ILE A 153 7.38 -0.55 8.27
C ILE A 153 7.92 -0.21 6.88
N GLY A 154 7.80 -1.12 5.92
CA GLY A 154 8.24 -0.88 4.53
C GLY A 154 7.47 0.25 3.85
N VAL A 155 6.14 0.24 3.94
CA VAL A 155 5.28 1.30 3.35
C VAL A 155 5.63 2.67 3.91
N MET A 156 5.80 2.77 5.23
CA MET A 156 6.02 4.05 5.90
C MET A 156 7.47 4.52 5.82
N GLY A 157 8.43 3.58 5.86
CA GLY A 157 9.84 3.88 5.73
C GLY A 157 10.29 4.21 4.31
N ALA A 158 9.54 3.79 3.29
CA ALA A 158 9.93 3.95 1.90
C ALA A 158 10.21 5.41 1.51
N ARG A 159 9.30 6.32 1.86
CA ARG A 159 9.42 7.75 1.51
C ARG A 159 10.62 8.43 2.15
N PRO A 160 10.81 8.38 3.48
CA PRO A 160 11.97 8.99 4.12
C PRO A 160 13.29 8.35 3.69
N VAL A 161 13.34 7.02 3.56
CA VAL A 161 14.54 6.30 3.12
C VAL A 161 14.88 6.64 1.67
N GLY A 162 13.91 6.61 0.76
CA GLY A 162 14.11 6.95 -0.65
C GLY A 162 14.61 8.39 -0.82
N SER A 163 13.96 9.34 -0.12
CA SER A 163 14.38 10.74 -0.15
C SER A 163 15.75 10.97 0.47
N PHE A 164 16.09 10.26 1.55
CA PHE A 164 17.41 10.34 2.18
C PHE A 164 18.52 9.79 1.25
N ILE A 165 18.34 8.61 0.67
CA ILE A 165 19.32 8.05 -0.30
C ILE A 165 19.51 9.02 -1.47
N ALA A 166 18.41 9.57 -2.01
CA ALA A 166 18.49 10.54 -3.10
C ALA A 166 19.21 11.83 -2.71
N SER A 167 19.20 12.22 -1.43
CA SER A 167 19.88 13.42 -0.92
C SER A 167 21.41 13.28 -0.85
N ILE A 168 21.92 12.05 -0.71
CA ILE A 168 23.37 11.78 -0.57
C ILE A 168 23.97 11.22 -1.85
N ALA A 169 23.16 10.73 -2.78
CA ALA A 169 23.62 10.17 -4.05
C ALA A 169 22.76 10.69 -5.22
N SER A 170 21.71 9.95 -5.59
CA SER A 170 20.78 10.34 -6.66
C SER A 170 19.47 9.54 -6.56
N TRP A 171 18.44 9.96 -7.29
CA TRP A 171 17.23 9.17 -7.42
C TRP A 171 17.49 7.79 -8.06
N ARG A 172 18.45 7.69 -8.98
CA ARG A 172 18.87 6.42 -9.60
C ARG A 172 19.45 5.44 -8.58
N ALA A 173 20.20 5.94 -7.60
CA ALA A 173 20.76 5.12 -6.53
C ALA A 173 19.71 4.42 -5.68
N VAL A 174 18.53 5.04 -5.50
CA VAL A 174 17.41 4.42 -4.77
C VAL A 174 16.94 3.16 -5.49
N PHE A 175 16.73 3.24 -6.80
CA PHE A 175 16.29 2.11 -7.61
C PHE A 175 17.38 1.05 -7.75
N ALA A 176 18.65 1.44 -7.94
CA ALA A 176 19.77 0.53 -8.01
C ALA A 176 19.98 -0.24 -6.69
N ALA A 177 19.98 0.45 -5.55
CA ALA A 177 20.09 -0.19 -4.25
C ALA A 177 18.92 -1.17 -4.00
N SER A 178 17.70 -0.76 -4.35
CA SER A 178 16.54 -1.63 -4.22
C SER A 178 16.61 -2.85 -5.15
N ALA A 179 17.16 -2.70 -6.37
CA ALA A 179 17.38 -3.82 -7.29
C ALA A 179 18.32 -4.86 -6.67
N VAL A 180 19.45 -4.42 -6.09
CA VAL A 180 20.39 -5.30 -5.38
C VAL A 180 19.71 -6.03 -4.23
N VAL A 181 18.92 -5.30 -3.43
CA VAL A 181 18.15 -5.90 -2.32
C VAL A 181 17.17 -6.95 -2.84
N MET A 182 16.46 -6.69 -3.96
CA MET A 182 15.55 -7.67 -4.56
C MET A 182 16.28 -8.91 -5.10
N VAL A 183 17.46 -8.76 -5.69
CA VAL A 183 18.29 -9.91 -6.11
C VAL A 183 18.68 -10.77 -4.91
N VAL A 184 19.18 -10.14 -3.84
CA VAL A 184 19.48 -10.86 -2.58
C VAL A 184 18.23 -11.56 -2.03
N LEU A 185 17.08 -10.89 -2.08
CA LEU A 185 15.82 -11.45 -1.62
C LEU A 185 15.40 -12.69 -2.46
N VAL A 186 15.54 -12.65 -3.80
CA VAL A 186 15.32 -13.82 -4.67
C VAL A 186 16.21 -14.99 -4.24
N LEU A 187 17.51 -14.75 -4.02
CA LEU A 187 18.46 -15.80 -3.64
C LEU A 187 18.13 -16.41 -2.27
N VAL A 188 17.75 -15.58 -1.30
CA VAL A 188 17.36 -16.05 0.04
C VAL A 188 16.04 -16.80 0.01
N LEU A 189 15.01 -16.25 -0.63
CA LEU A 189 13.69 -16.87 -0.74
C LEU A 189 13.74 -18.18 -1.54
N SER A 190 14.59 -18.27 -2.58
CA SER A 190 14.77 -19.50 -3.35
C SER A 190 15.29 -20.68 -2.52
N ARG A 191 16.00 -20.39 -1.41
CA ARG A 191 16.56 -21.42 -0.52
C ARG A 191 15.69 -21.69 0.72
N LYS A 192 14.93 -20.68 1.17
CA LYS A 192 14.24 -20.75 2.47
C LYS A 192 12.72 -20.91 2.37
N LEU A 193 12.12 -20.50 1.23
CA LEU A 193 10.67 -20.58 1.10
C LEU A 193 10.24 -22.02 0.81
N PRO A 194 9.31 -22.60 1.59
CA PRO A 194 8.83 -23.96 1.35
C PRO A 194 7.99 -24.04 0.06
N VAL A 195 8.05 -25.19 -0.57
CA VAL A 195 7.20 -25.53 -1.73
C VAL A 195 5.78 -25.76 -1.24
N ARG A 196 4.82 -25.08 -1.82
CA ARG A 196 3.41 -25.29 -1.56
C ARG A 196 2.66 -25.47 -2.87
N ALA A 197 2.14 -26.67 -3.08
CA ALA A 197 1.28 -26.97 -4.21
C ALA A 197 -0.12 -26.40 -4.01
N PRO A 198 -0.78 -25.92 -5.07
CA PRO A 198 -2.16 -25.45 -4.99
C PRO A 198 -3.13 -26.60 -4.70
N GLN A 199 -4.21 -26.28 -3.95
CA GLN A 199 -5.24 -27.25 -3.59
C GLN A 199 -6.54 -27.06 -4.38
N VAL A 200 -6.67 -25.95 -5.12
CA VAL A 200 -7.91 -25.56 -5.80
C VAL A 200 -7.91 -26.09 -7.23
N ARG A 201 -8.99 -26.79 -7.60
CA ARG A 201 -9.23 -27.28 -8.97
C ARG A 201 -10.21 -26.34 -9.69
N MET A 202 -9.84 -25.10 -9.89
CA MET A 202 -10.60 -24.14 -10.72
C MET A 202 -9.77 -23.69 -11.91
N SER A 203 -10.42 -23.36 -13.03
CA SER A 203 -9.74 -22.68 -14.12
C SER A 203 -9.46 -21.23 -13.77
N TYR A 204 -8.39 -20.66 -14.32
CA TYR A 204 -8.03 -19.25 -14.07
C TYR A 204 -9.17 -18.30 -14.48
N GLY A 205 -9.81 -18.54 -15.63
CA GLY A 205 -10.95 -17.74 -16.08
C GLY A 205 -12.13 -17.78 -15.09
N ALA A 206 -12.47 -18.96 -14.55
CA ALA A 206 -13.51 -19.09 -13.54
C ALA A 206 -13.16 -18.35 -12.25
N LEU A 207 -11.89 -18.30 -11.87
CA LEU A 207 -11.43 -17.57 -10.71
C LEU A 207 -11.60 -16.05 -10.87
N ILE A 208 -11.19 -15.50 -12.03
CA ILE A 208 -11.35 -14.06 -12.34
C ILE A 208 -12.85 -13.69 -12.42
N VAL A 209 -13.67 -14.50 -13.09
CA VAL A 209 -15.13 -14.29 -13.14
C VAL A 209 -15.73 -14.32 -11.73
N SER A 210 -15.28 -15.22 -10.86
CA SER A 210 -15.75 -15.28 -9.48
C SER A 210 -15.41 -14.01 -8.67
N MET A 211 -14.26 -13.37 -8.92
CA MET A 211 -13.90 -12.10 -8.29
C MET A 211 -14.81 -10.96 -8.75
N ALA A 212 -15.11 -10.88 -10.06
CA ALA A 212 -16.07 -9.92 -10.61
C ALA A 212 -17.48 -10.15 -10.04
N GLY A 213 -17.90 -11.41 -9.97
CA GLY A 213 -19.17 -11.80 -9.34
C GLY A 213 -19.26 -11.40 -7.87
N LEU A 214 -18.20 -11.61 -7.08
CA LEU A 214 -18.11 -11.16 -5.69
C LEU A 214 -18.21 -9.65 -5.56
N ALA A 215 -17.55 -8.89 -6.44
CA ALA A 215 -17.65 -7.44 -6.48
C ALA A 215 -19.09 -6.96 -6.73
N ALA A 216 -19.78 -7.60 -7.67
CA ALA A 216 -21.18 -7.27 -8.00
C ALA A 216 -22.16 -7.67 -6.90
N ALA A 217 -21.99 -8.88 -6.33
CA ALA A 217 -22.93 -9.47 -5.38
C ALA A 217 -22.79 -8.95 -3.95
N THR A 218 -21.65 -8.31 -3.57
CA THR A 218 -21.36 -7.95 -2.18
C THR A 218 -21.47 -6.44 -1.92
N PRO A 219 -22.63 -5.93 -1.46
CA PRO A 219 -22.85 -4.48 -1.24
C PRO A 219 -21.89 -3.87 -0.22
N ILE A 220 -21.52 -4.63 0.82
CA ILE A 220 -20.56 -4.18 1.86
C ILE A 220 -19.17 -4.00 1.24
N LEU A 221 -18.72 -4.91 0.39
CA LEU A 221 -17.44 -4.78 -0.32
C LEU A 221 -17.42 -3.51 -1.17
N ARG A 222 -18.45 -3.28 -1.98
CA ARG A 222 -18.56 -2.07 -2.83
C ARG A 222 -18.55 -0.78 -2.00
N LEU A 223 -19.24 -0.77 -0.86
CA LEU A 223 -19.27 0.39 0.01
C LEU A 223 -17.91 0.67 0.64
N ARG A 224 -17.25 -0.37 1.18
CA ARG A 224 -15.93 -0.23 1.81
C ARG A 224 -14.86 0.13 0.78
N ALA A 225 -14.93 -0.47 -0.41
CA ALA A 225 -14.07 -0.12 -1.53
C ALA A 225 -14.26 1.34 -1.96
N PHE A 226 -15.50 1.82 -2.04
CA PHE A 226 -15.81 3.22 -2.37
C PHE A 226 -15.20 4.20 -1.35
N TYR A 227 -15.39 3.98 -0.04
CA TYR A 227 -14.79 4.85 0.98
C TYR A 227 -13.27 4.83 0.89
N GLN A 228 -12.67 3.65 0.81
CA GLN A 228 -11.23 3.53 0.72
C GLN A 228 -10.67 4.12 -0.58
N SER A 229 -11.38 4.01 -1.69
CA SER A 229 -11.00 4.61 -2.97
C SER A 229 -10.96 6.14 -2.90
N CYS A 230 -11.99 6.76 -2.31
CA CYS A 230 -11.98 8.20 -2.11
C CYS A 230 -10.80 8.64 -1.21
N LEU A 231 -10.58 7.95 -0.10
CA LEU A 231 -9.52 8.30 0.83
C LEU A 231 -8.13 8.02 0.26
N PHE A 232 -7.94 6.89 -0.40
CA PHE A 232 -6.64 6.52 -0.98
C PHE A 232 -6.31 7.35 -2.23
N GLY A 233 -7.32 7.77 -2.99
CA GLY A 233 -7.18 8.76 -4.06
C GLY A 233 -6.68 10.10 -3.52
N ALA A 234 -7.30 10.60 -2.44
CA ALA A 234 -6.86 11.82 -1.76
C ALA A 234 -5.44 11.67 -1.16
N PHE A 235 -5.13 10.54 -0.56
CA PHE A 235 -3.80 10.19 -0.06
C PHE A 235 -2.74 10.21 -1.17
N SER A 236 -3.02 9.54 -2.30
CA SER A 236 -2.08 9.50 -3.43
C SER A 236 -1.89 10.87 -4.05
N LEU A 237 -2.96 11.68 -4.16
CA LEU A 237 -2.87 13.07 -4.57
C LEU A 237 -1.97 13.85 -3.60
N PHE A 238 -2.21 13.76 -2.29
CA PHE A 238 -1.44 14.47 -1.27
C PHE A 238 0.06 14.13 -1.36
N TRP A 239 0.41 12.85 -1.33
CA TRP A 239 1.81 12.42 -1.33
C TRP A 239 2.52 12.55 -2.70
N THR A 240 1.76 12.77 -3.77
CA THR A 240 2.31 13.13 -5.09
C THR A 240 2.61 14.62 -5.18
N THR A 241 1.73 15.46 -4.64
CA THR A 241 1.83 16.92 -4.80
C THR A 241 2.64 17.61 -3.70
N THR A 242 2.61 17.09 -2.47
CA THR A 242 3.34 17.69 -1.35
C THR A 242 4.87 17.75 -1.57
N PRO A 243 5.56 16.71 -2.10
CA PRO A 243 6.98 16.82 -2.43
C PRO A 243 7.26 17.90 -3.51
N LEU A 244 6.34 18.09 -4.47
CA LEU A 244 6.45 19.13 -5.48
C LEU A 244 6.31 20.52 -4.85
N LEU A 245 5.36 20.69 -3.92
CA LEU A 245 5.16 21.92 -3.15
C LEU A 245 6.39 22.25 -2.30
N LEU A 246 6.90 21.28 -1.54
CA LEU A 246 8.05 21.49 -0.66
C LEU A 246 9.34 21.80 -1.44
N ALA A 247 9.53 21.20 -2.62
CA ALA A 247 10.65 21.51 -3.51
C ALA A 247 10.40 22.75 -4.37
N GLY A 248 9.18 23.33 -4.32
CA GLY A 248 8.78 24.51 -5.08
C GLY A 248 9.32 25.83 -4.51
N PRO A 249 8.96 26.98 -5.13
CA PRO A 249 9.51 28.30 -4.78
C PRO A 249 9.16 28.75 -3.36
N ASP A 250 8.01 28.29 -2.82
CA ASP A 250 7.53 28.73 -1.50
C ASP A 250 8.37 28.16 -0.34
N TYR A 251 8.86 26.92 -0.46
CA TYR A 251 9.62 26.26 0.60
C TYR A 251 11.08 25.97 0.24
N ARG A 252 11.39 25.74 -1.03
CA ARG A 252 12.74 25.44 -1.55
C ARG A 252 13.48 24.35 -0.77
N MET A 253 12.74 23.37 -0.27
CA MET A 253 13.31 22.29 0.54
C MET A 253 14.22 21.37 -0.28
N THR A 254 15.33 21.00 0.33
CA THR A 254 16.22 19.94 -0.19
C THR A 254 15.56 18.56 0.00
N GLN A 255 16.11 17.54 -0.68
CA GLN A 255 15.65 16.15 -0.48
C GLN A 255 15.76 15.68 0.98
N ARG A 256 16.72 16.19 1.76
CA ARG A 256 16.80 15.93 3.21
C ARG A 256 15.60 16.52 3.96
N GLY A 257 15.19 17.72 3.62
CA GLY A 257 13.99 18.35 4.21
C GLY A 257 12.72 17.55 3.88
N ILE A 258 12.60 17.10 2.62
CA ILE A 258 11.48 16.24 2.20
C ILE A 258 11.52 14.89 2.90
N ALA A 259 12.72 14.30 3.15
CA ALA A 259 12.85 13.08 3.92
C ALA A 259 12.34 13.23 5.37
N LEU A 260 12.70 14.35 6.03
CA LEU A 260 12.22 14.66 7.38
C LEU A 260 10.71 14.87 7.40
N PHE A 261 10.16 15.59 6.44
CA PHE A 261 8.71 15.76 6.29
C PHE A 261 8.01 14.41 6.11
N ALA A 262 8.58 13.51 5.31
CA ALA A 262 8.00 12.20 5.03
C ALA A 262 7.89 11.29 6.27
N LEU A 263 8.64 11.58 7.35
CA LEU A 263 8.49 10.89 8.65
C LEU A 263 7.10 11.11 9.27
N ALA A 264 6.41 12.19 8.93
CA ALA A 264 5.03 12.43 9.37
C ALA A 264 4.08 11.29 8.94
N GLY A 265 4.33 10.67 7.78
CA GLY A 265 3.56 9.53 7.27
C GLY A 265 3.70 8.25 8.11
N VAL A 266 4.72 8.14 8.97
CA VAL A 266 4.90 6.99 9.88
C VAL A 266 3.77 6.91 10.91
N SER A 267 3.08 8.01 11.17
CA SER A 267 1.91 8.07 12.09
C SER A 267 0.78 7.11 11.70
N GLY A 268 0.64 6.76 10.44
CA GLY A 268 -0.34 5.77 9.96
C GLY A 268 -0.17 4.38 10.60
N ALA A 269 1.04 3.99 11.03
CA ALA A 269 1.27 2.74 11.76
C ALA A 269 0.51 2.69 13.08
N ILE A 270 0.35 3.83 13.74
CA ILE A 270 -0.36 3.95 15.04
C ILE A 270 -1.87 3.85 14.82
N ALA A 271 -2.37 4.27 13.66
CA ALA A 271 -3.80 4.23 13.34
C ALA A 271 -4.36 2.80 13.30
N ALA A 272 -3.59 1.84 12.81
CA ALA A 272 -4.05 0.47 12.62
C ALA A 272 -4.48 -0.22 13.95
N PRO A 273 -3.68 -0.25 15.02
CA PRO A 273 -4.10 -0.84 16.29
C PRO A 273 -5.24 -0.06 16.96
N ILE A 274 -5.30 1.27 16.80
CA ILE A 274 -6.39 2.09 17.35
C ILE A 274 -7.70 1.75 16.64
N ALA A 275 -7.72 1.76 15.30
CA ALA A 275 -8.89 1.39 14.51
C ALA A 275 -9.35 -0.04 14.82
N GLY A 276 -8.40 -0.96 15.02
CA GLY A 276 -8.67 -2.33 15.43
C GLY A 276 -9.42 -2.41 16.76
N ARG A 277 -8.91 -1.75 17.80
CA ARG A 277 -9.54 -1.71 19.15
C ARG A 277 -10.91 -1.05 19.13
N LEU A 278 -11.09 0.01 18.34
CA LEU A 278 -12.40 0.67 18.19
C LEU A 278 -13.41 -0.28 17.52
N ALA A 279 -12.98 -1.04 16.52
CA ALA A 279 -13.85 -2.03 15.88
C ALA A 279 -14.24 -3.16 16.85
N ASP A 280 -13.30 -3.66 17.68
CA ASP A 280 -13.56 -4.70 18.68
C ASP A 280 -14.57 -4.25 19.75
N ARG A 281 -14.59 -2.95 20.05
CA ARG A 281 -15.54 -2.33 20.99
C ARG A 281 -16.89 -1.95 20.36
N GLY A 282 -17.14 -2.29 19.09
CA GLY A 282 -18.37 -1.97 18.38
C GLY A 282 -18.41 -0.57 17.75
N PHE A 283 -17.35 0.22 17.87
CA PHE A 283 -17.27 1.60 17.34
C PHE A 283 -16.83 1.67 15.88
N ALA A 284 -16.93 0.58 15.10
CA ALA A 284 -16.47 0.56 13.70
C ALA A 284 -17.15 1.64 12.82
N ARG A 285 -18.45 1.89 13.03
CA ARG A 285 -19.22 2.88 12.25
C ARG A 285 -18.80 4.32 12.57
N PRO A 286 -18.83 4.81 13.82
CA PRO A 286 -18.36 6.16 14.13
C PRO A 286 -16.88 6.36 13.81
N ALA A 287 -16.01 5.37 14.02
CA ALA A 287 -14.60 5.43 13.65
C ALA A 287 -14.40 5.59 12.13
N THR A 288 -15.26 4.97 11.31
CA THR A 288 -15.23 5.18 9.84
C THR A 288 -15.56 6.64 9.49
N GLY A 289 -16.61 7.20 10.09
CA GLY A 289 -16.98 8.61 9.90
C GLY A 289 -15.88 9.57 10.35
N ALA A 290 -15.28 9.32 11.51
CA ALA A 290 -14.18 10.12 12.05
C ALA A 290 -12.93 10.05 11.14
N ALA A 291 -12.59 8.88 10.62
CA ALA A 291 -11.47 8.71 9.70
C ALA A 291 -11.66 9.50 8.39
N ILE A 292 -12.88 9.47 7.81
CA ILE A 292 -13.21 10.24 6.61
C ILE A 292 -13.17 11.76 6.90
N ALA A 293 -13.77 12.18 8.01
CA ALA A 293 -13.79 13.59 8.43
C ALA A 293 -12.37 14.13 8.72
N LEU A 294 -11.50 13.30 9.30
CA LEU A 294 -10.10 13.67 9.57
C LEU A 294 -9.34 13.96 8.27
N VAL A 295 -9.51 13.15 7.22
CA VAL A 295 -8.86 13.40 5.92
C VAL A 295 -9.41 14.69 5.30
N ALA A 296 -10.72 14.94 5.37
CA ALA A 296 -11.32 16.18 4.88
C ALA A 296 -10.79 17.40 5.65
N ALA A 297 -10.75 17.33 6.99
CA ALA A 297 -10.22 18.40 7.85
C ALA A 297 -8.74 18.68 7.58
N ALA A 298 -7.94 17.63 7.30
CA ALA A 298 -6.53 17.78 6.95
C ALA A 298 -6.34 18.62 5.67
N PHE A 299 -7.08 18.34 4.60
CA PHE A 299 -7.02 19.15 3.39
C PHE A 299 -7.55 20.58 3.63
N LEU A 300 -8.66 20.74 4.34
CA LEU A 300 -9.25 22.05 4.66
C LEU A 300 -8.26 22.91 5.44
N ALA A 301 -7.57 22.34 6.42
CA ALA A 301 -6.56 23.06 7.20
C ALA A 301 -5.42 23.62 6.33
N THR A 302 -4.96 22.85 5.34
CA THR A 302 -3.89 23.34 4.44
C THR A 302 -4.34 24.48 3.52
N MET A 303 -5.64 24.65 3.31
CA MET A 303 -6.20 25.74 2.51
C MET A 303 -6.38 27.03 3.32
N SER A 304 -6.35 26.95 4.66
CA SER A 304 -6.58 28.10 5.55
C SER A 304 -5.32 28.89 5.88
N VAL A 305 -4.17 28.50 5.33
CA VAL A 305 -2.87 29.13 5.62
C VAL A 305 -2.15 29.55 4.34
N THR A 306 -1.41 30.65 4.43
CA THR A 306 -0.57 31.12 3.31
C THR A 306 0.66 30.25 3.20
N GLN A 307 0.88 29.63 2.03
CA GLN A 307 2.01 28.75 1.78
C GLN A 307 3.36 29.48 1.94
N GLY A 308 4.43 28.75 2.22
CA GLY A 308 5.77 29.31 2.43
C GLY A 308 6.04 29.84 3.84
N THR A 309 5.06 29.83 4.74
CA THR A 309 5.24 30.23 6.14
C THR A 309 5.58 29.04 7.05
N PRO A 310 6.26 29.24 8.20
CA PRO A 310 6.48 28.19 9.19
C PRO A 310 5.16 27.57 9.70
N LEU A 311 4.12 28.40 9.86
CA LEU A 311 2.79 27.92 10.25
C LEU A 311 2.21 26.98 9.20
N ALA A 312 2.31 27.33 7.92
CA ALA A 312 1.81 26.48 6.83
C ALA A 312 2.56 25.14 6.77
N LEU A 313 3.88 25.15 7.03
CA LEU A 313 4.65 23.91 7.13
C LEU A 313 4.17 23.04 8.30
N ALA A 314 3.95 23.61 9.47
CA ALA A 314 3.41 22.89 10.63
C ALA A 314 2.02 22.31 10.34
N VAL A 315 1.14 23.08 9.70
CA VAL A 315 -0.19 22.63 9.26
C VAL A 315 -0.07 21.52 8.22
N LEU A 316 0.88 21.60 7.29
CA LEU A 316 1.11 20.57 6.28
C LEU A 316 1.61 19.25 6.90
N VAL A 317 2.48 19.32 7.93
CA VAL A 317 2.91 18.16 8.72
C VAL A 317 1.71 17.55 9.47
N ALA A 318 0.90 18.36 10.13
CA ALA A 318 -0.31 17.90 10.81
C ALA A 318 -1.31 17.26 9.82
N ALA A 319 -1.44 17.83 8.63
CA ALA A 319 -2.28 17.29 7.56
C ALA A 319 -1.74 15.95 7.04
N ALA A 320 -0.42 15.80 6.87
CA ALA A 320 0.19 14.52 6.50
C ALA A 320 -0.14 13.43 7.52
N ILE A 321 0.01 13.73 8.82
CA ILE A 321 -0.38 12.84 9.92
C ILE A 321 -1.86 12.49 9.83
N GLY A 322 -2.74 13.48 9.66
CA GLY A 322 -4.18 13.28 9.58
C GLY A 322 -4.61 12.45 8.39
N VAL A 323 -4.01 12.67 7.22
CA VAL A 323 -4.29 11.90 6.00
C VAL A 323 -3.86 10.45 6.18
N ASP A 324 -2.62 10.18 6.60
CA ASP A 324 -2.12 8.80 6.80
C ASP A 324 -2.93 8.08 7.87
N PHE A 325 -3.23 8.74 9.00
CA PHE A 325 -4.01 8.18 10.08
C PHE A 325 -5.44 7.84 9.65
N GLY A 326 -6.12 8.75 8.95
CA GLY A 326 -7.50 8.55 8.49
C GLY A 326 -7.60 7.45 7.43
N VAL A 327 -6.70 7.45 6.46
CA VAL A 327 -6.66 6.45 5.39
C VAL A 327 -6.36 5.06 5.94
N GLN A 328 -5.35 4.93 6.81
CA GLN A 328 -4.98 3.65 7.40
C GLN A 328 -6.04 3.14 8.39
N GLY A 329 -6.62 4.03 9.18
CA GLY A 329 -7.73 3.69 10.06
C GLY A 329 -8.93 3.13 9.29
N ASN A 330 -9.37 3.83 8.24
CA ASN A 330 -10.48 3.36 7.40
C ASN A 330 -10.15 2.05 6.66
N PHE A 331 -8.91 1.87 6.23
CA PHE A 331 -8.44 0.62 5.62
C PHE A 331 -8.64 -0.58 6.54
N VAL A 332 -8.20 -0.49 7.80
CA VAL A 332 -8.34 -1.57 8.80
C VAL A 332 -9.81 -1.86 9.10
N LEU A 333 -10.63 -0.81 9.27
CA LEU A 333 -12.08 -0.96 9.49
C LEU A 333 -12.77 -1.62 8.29
N GLY A 334 -12.33 -1.29 7.08
CA GLY A 334 -12.80 -1.88 5.82
C GLY A 334 -12.47 -3.36 5.73
N LEU A 335 -11.22 -3.74 5.95
CA LEU A 335 -10.77 -5.14 5.92
C LEU A 335 -11.53 -6.01 6.92
N ARG A 336 -11.71 -5.55 8.16
CA ARG A 336 -12.49 -6.29 9.16
C ARG A 336 -13.91 -6.55 8.72
N SER A 337 -14.56 -5.51 8.16
CA SER A 337 -15.94 -5.64 7.65
C SER A 337 -16.05 -6.61 6.47
N ILE A 338 -15.02 -6.71 5.63
CA ILE A 338 -14.99 -7.59 4.46
C ILE A 338 -14.67 -9.03 4.87
N PHE A 339 -13.71 -9.21 5.80
CA PHE A 339 -13.27 -10.54 6.23
C PHE A 339 -14.28 -11.29 7.10
N SER A 340 -15.27 -10.59 7.65
CA SER A 340 -16.39 -11.22 8.37
C SER A 340 -17.47 -11.80 7.46
N LEU A 341 -17.45 -11.50 6.14
CA LEU A 341 -18.52 -11.88 5.22
C LEU A 341 -18.45 -13.36 4.78
N ALA A 342 -17.28 -13.80 4.32
CA ALA A 342 -17.10 -15.15 3.79
C ALA A 342 -15.66 -15.61 4.03
N PRO A 343 -15.42 -16.47 5.02
CA PRO A 343 -14.08 -16.97 5.35
C PRO A 343 -13.34 -17.60 4.17
N GLU A 344 -14.06 -18.35 3.33
CA GLU A 344 -13.54 -19.05 2.15
C GLU A 344 -13.21 -18.13 0.96
N ALA A 345 -13.77 -16.93 0.94
CA ALA A 345 -13.58 -15.95 -0.13
C ALA A 345 -12.65 -14.78 0.27
N ARG A 346 -12.06 -14.80 1.48
CA ARG A 346 -11.27 -13.67 2.03
C ARG A 346 -10.16 -13.18 1.09
N ALA A 347 -9.41 -14.07 0.47
CA ALA A 347 -8.34 -13.71 -0.44
C ALA A 347 -8.87 -12.98 -1.68
N ARG A 348 -9.96 -13.47 -2.28
CA ARG A 348 -10.61 -12.86 -3.45
C ARG A 348 -11.25 -11.51 -3.11
N LEU A 349 -11.94 -11.42 -1.98
CA LEU A 349 -12.53 -10.16 -1.48
C LEU A 349 -11.45 -9.11 -1.22
N ASN A 350 -10.32 -9.50 -0.61
CA ASN A 350 -9.17 -8.63 -0.38
C ASN A 350 -8.55 -8.15 -1.70
N GLY A 351 -8.37 -9.06 -2.67
CA GLY A 351 -7.82 -8.71 -3.98
C GLY A 351 -8.66 -7.66 -4.71
N VAL A 352 -9.99 -7.84 -4.75
CA VAL A 352 -10.92 -6.86 -5.34
C VAL A 352 -10.87 -5.53 -4.59
N TYR A 353 -10.90 -5.56 -3.26
CA TYR A 353 -10.85 -4.36 -2.42
C TYR A 353 -9.58 -3.55 -2.67
N LEU A 354 -8.41 -4.21 -2.62
CA LEU A 354 -7.12 -3.58 -2.87
C LEU A 354 -7.02 -3.05 -4.30
N ALA A 355 -7.34 -3.87 -5.32
CA ALA A 355 -7.26 -3.46 -6.72
C ALA A 355 -8.11 -2.21 -7.00
N THR A 356 -9.31 -2.15 -6.42
CA THR A 356 -10.22 -1.01 -6.62
C THR A 356 -9.65 0.28 -6.05
N PHE A 357 -9.12 0.27 -4.83
CA PHE A 357 -8.61 1.51 -4.26
C PHE A 357 -7.22 1.89 -4.80
N PHE A 358 -6.38 0.93 -5.23
CA PHE A 358 -5.14 1.27 -5.93
C PHE A 358 -5.40 1.91 -7.30
N ALA A 359 -6.45 1.51 -8.02
CA ALA A 359 -6.89 2.21 -9.22
C ALA A 359 -7.30 3.67 -8.93
N ALA A 360 -8.02 3.90 -7.83
CA ALA A 360 -8.35 5.26 -7.40
C ALA A 360 -7.11 6.06 -6.96
N GLY A 361 -6.14 5.39 -6.33
CA GLY A 361 -4.84 5.99 -5.99
C GLY A 361 -4.06 6.43 -7.23
N ALA A 362 -4.03 5.59 -8.26
CA ALA A 362 -3.41 5.90 -9.55
C ALA A 362 -4.03 7.16 -10.19
N LEU A 363 -5.36 7.24 -10.20
CA LEU A 363 -6.09 8.44 -10.66
C LEU A 363 -5.77 9.66 -9.79
N GLY A 364 -5.76 9.50 -8.46
CA GLY A 364 -5.43 10.56 -7.52
C GLY A 364 -4.03 11.14 -7.73
N SER A 365 -3.04 10.27 -8.01
CA SER A 365 -1.67 10.70 -8.32
C SER A 365 -1.59 11.46 -9.64
N ALA A 366 -2.21 10.94 -10.72
CA ALA A 366 -2.21 11.59 -12.03
C ALA A 366 -2.91 12.96 -11.98
N VAL A 367 -4.13 12.99 -11.42
CA VAL A 367 -4.94 14.22 -11.29
C VAL A 367 -4.24 15.24 -10.35
N GLY A 368 -3.61 14.76 -9.29
CA GLY A 368 -2.88 15.59 -8.34
C GLY A 368 -1.75 16.37 -9.00
N ALA A 369 -0.86 15.68 -9.72
CA ALA A 369 0.25 16.34 -10.40
C ALA A 369 -0.22 17.30 -11.49
N TRP A 370 -1.24 16.88 -12.26
CA TRP A 370 -1.87 17.76 -13.25
C TRP A 370 -2.45 19.02 -12.61
N ALA A 371 -3.21 18.88 -11.53
CA ALA A 371 -3.82 19.99 -10.82
C ALA A 371 -2.75 20.93 -10.23
N TYR A 372 -1.70 20.35 -9.63
CA TYR A 372 -0.61 21.13 -9.09
C TYR A 372 0.12 21.92 -10.17
N ALA A 373 0.39 21.33 -11.32
CA ALA A 373 1.03 22.01 -12.46
C ALA A 373 0.16 23.14 -13.08
N LYS A 374 -1.17 23.01 -13.01
CA LYS A 374 -2.12 24.00 -13.58
C LYS A 374 -2.48 25.12 -12.64
N GLY A 375 -2.65 24.85 -11.35
CA GLY A 375 -3.14 25.82 -10.38
C GLY A 375 -2.50 25.71 -9.00
N GLY A 376 -1.32 25.12 -8.92
CA GLY A 376 -0.55 24.98 -7.68
C GLY A 376 -1.29 24.20 -6.59
N TRP A 377 -0.84 24.43 -5.35
CA TRP A 377 -1.46 23.79 -4.18
C TRP A 377 -2.96 24.10 -4.01
N PRO A 378 -3.44 25.34 -4.28
CA PRO A 378 -4.87 25.66 -4.14
C PRO A 378 -5.78 24.79 -4.99
N LEU A 379 -5.42 24.46 -6.23
CA LEU A 379 -6.23 23.57 -7.08
C LEU A 379 -6.10 22.11 -6.63
N ALA A 380 -4.89 21.66 -6.35
CA ALA A 380 -4.64 20.29 -5.90
C ALA A 380 -5.37 20.00 -4.57
N SER A 381 -5.29 20.91 -3.59
CA SER A 381 -5.95 20.73 -2.29
C SER A 381 -7.47 20.74 -2.37
N ARG A 382 -8.09 21.54 -3.26
CA ARG A 382 -9.54 21.52 -3.52
C ARG A 382 -10.00 20.18 -4.06
N ILE A 383 -9.30 19.63 -5.04
CA ILE A 383 -9.60 18.29 -5.59
C ILE A 383 -9.37 17.22 -4.52
N GLY A 384 -8.28 17.32 -3.75
CA GLY A 384 -7.99 16.42 -2.65
C GLY A 384 -9.06 16.43 -1.57
N LEU A 385 -9.65 17.60 -1.25
CA LEU A 385 -10.76 17.77 -0.32
C LEU A 385 -12.08 17.19 -0.87
N ALA A 386 -12.33 17.31 -2.15
CA ALA A 386 -13.58 16.83 -2.76
C ALA A 386 -13.77 15.31 -2.55
N LEU A 387 -12.70 14.52 -2.62
CA LEU A 387 -12.77 13.07 -2.49
C LEU A 387 -13.28 12.60 -1.11
N PRO A 388 -12.71 13.01 0.03
CA PRO A 388 -13.25 12.66 1.34
C PRO A 388 -14.63 13.28 1.61
N LEU A 389 -14.96 14.44 1.04
CA LEU A 389 -16.31 15.01 1.14
C LEU A 389 -17.35 14.15 0.44
N ILE A 390 -17.06 13.61 -0.75
CA ILE A 390 -17.91 12.65 -1.47
C ILE A 390 -18.13 11.40 -0.61
N ALA A 391 -17.07 10.87 0.01
CA ALA A 391 -17.17 9.74 0.92
C ALA A 391 -18.01 10.08 2.16
N LEU A 392 -17.81 11.26 2.75
CA LEU A 392 -18.53 11.71 3.94
C LEU A 392 -20.03 11.91 3.68
N THR A 393 -20.38 12.54 2.56
CA THR A 393 -21.77 12.71 2.12
C THR A 393 -22.47 11.34 1.99
N ARG A 394 -21.80 10.38 1.34
CA ARG A 394 -22.34 9.00 1.22
C ARG A 394 -22.47 8.32 2.58
N PHE A 395 -21.50 8.55 3.49
CA PHE A 395 -21.53 8.00 4.84
C PHE A 395 -22.71 8.57 5.64
N VAL A 396 -22.87 9.90 5.67
CA VAL A 396 -23.95 10.61 6.39
C VAL A 396 -25.31 10.19 5.85
N TYR A 397 -25.48 10.13 4.52
CA TYR A 397 -26.72 9.65 3.91
C TYR A 397 -27.10 8.25 4.40
N ARG A 398 -26.15 7.32 4.49
CA ARG A 398 -26.41 5.98 5.01
C ARG A 398 -26.72 5.94 6.50
N VAL A 399 -26.11 6.83 7.29
CA VAL A 399 -26.40 6.93 8.73
C VAL A 399 -27.83 7.41 8.96
N MET A 400 -28.27 8.40 8.16
CA MET A 400 -29.58 9.03 8.33
C MET A 400 -30.73 8.20 7.76
N PHE A 401 -30.55 7.60 6.57
CA PHE A 401 -31.68 7.04 5.81
C PHE A 401 -31.66 5.50 5.68
N ARG A 402 -30.58 4.83 6.03
CA ARG A 402 -30.51 3.37 6.08
C ARG A 402 -30.13 2.90 7.48
N ARG A 403 -31.16 2.76 8.34
CA ARG A 403 -31.04 2.02 9.60
C ARG A 403 -30.88 0.53 9.26
N VAL A 404 -29.67 0.09 8.93
CA VAL A 404 -29.26 -1.33 9.01
C VAL A 404 -27.75 -1.35 9.30
#